data_41d53681a03f131b4dee32f532373602
#
_entry.id   41d53681a03f131b4dee32f532373602
#
_cell.length_a   1.000
_cell.length_b   1.000
_cell.length_c   1.000
_cell.angle_alpha   90.00
_cell.angle_beta   90.00
_cell.angle_gamma   90.00
#
_symmetry.space_group_name_H-M   'P 1'
#
loop_
_entity.id
_entity.type
_entity.pdbx_description
1 polymer ?
#
loop_
_entity_poly.entity_id
_entity_poly.type
_entity_poly.pdbx_seq_one_letter_code
_entity_poly.pdbx_strand_id
1 'polypeptide(L)'
;MDKIDAQTQIELEAAAFRTLREHLMEKRPDVQNIDMMTLAGFCRNCLSRWYQEAANARGIDMTKEEGREAFYGMPYADWKTSHQTDASESQKKAFETAFAENVGSENSK
;
A
#
# COMPACT_ATOMS: atom_id res chain seq x y z
N MET A 1 19.38 3.96 -20.45
CA MET A 1 18.82 5.02 -19.58
C MET A 1 19.85 6.07 -19.23
N ASP A 2 20.90 6.13 -20.02
CA ASP A 2 22.00 7.07 -19.77
C ASP A 2 21.63 8.53 -19.89
N LYS A 3 20.46 8.81 -20.50
CA LYS A 3 20.02 10.18 -20.74
C LYS A 3 19.20 10.77 -19.60
N ILE A 4 18.98 9.99 -18.58
CA ILE A 4 18.14 10.42 -17.45
C ILE A 4 19.04 10.61 -16.24
N ASP A 5 19.07 11.85 -15.72
CA ASP A 5 19.85 12.10 -14.52
C ASP A 5 19.10 11.61 -13.27
N ALA A 6 19.79 11.64 -12.13
CA ALA A 6 19.23 11.09 -10.89
C ALA A 6 17.97 11.80 -10.45
N GLN A 7 17.92 13.12 -10.61
CA GLN A 7 16.74 13.89 -10.21
C GLN A 7 15.54 13.56 -11.08
N THR A 8 15.77 13.45 -12.39
CA THR A 8 14.70 13.08 -13.32
C THR A 8 14.19 11.67 -13.00
N GLN A 9 15.10 10.75 -12.70
CA GLN A 9 14.71 9.39 -12.34
C GLN A 9 13.79 9.38 -11.11
N ILE A 10 14.13 10.17 -10.10
CA ILE A 10 13.29 10.29 -8.89
C ILE A 10 11.91 10.82 -9.26
N GLU A 11 11.85 11.81 -10.13
CA GLU A 11 10.57 12.39 -10.54
C GLU A 11 9.71 11.40 -11.33
N LEU A 12 10.34 10.59 -12.17
CA LEU A 12 9.62 9.56 -12.92
C LEU A 12 9.08 8.49 -11.98
N GLU A 13 9.87 8.10 -11.00
CA GLU A 13 9.44 7.12 -10.00
C GLU A 13 8.29 7.66 -9.17
N ALA A 14 8.36 8.93 -8.78
CA ALA A 14 7.28 9.57 -8.04
C ALA A 14 6.00 9.64 -8.88
N ALA A 15 6.14 9.99 -10.17
CA ALA A 15 5.00 10.06 -11.06
C ALA A 15 4.33 8.69 -11.23
N ALA A 16 5.14 7.64 -11.39
CA ALA A 16 4.63 6.28 -11.53
C ALA A 16 3.90 5.84 -10.26
N PHE A 17 4.47 6.16 -9.09
CA PHE A 17 3.83 5.84 -7.83
C PHE A 17 2.48 6.55 -7.69
N ARG A 18 2.42 7.82 -8.07
CA ARG A 18 1.18 8.59 -8.00
C ARG A 18 0.12 8.02 -8.93
N THR A 19 0.52 7.55 -10.11
CA THR A 19 -0.38 6.89 -11.04
C THR A 19 -0.93 5.59 -10.44
N LEU A 20 -0.07 4.80 -9.82
CA LEU A 20 -0.49 3.58 -9.14
C LEU A 20 -1.49 3.88 -8.03
N ARG A 21 -1.19 4.88 -7.22
CA ARG A 21 -2.07 5.29 -6.13
C ARG A 21 -3.44 5.71 -6.66
N GLU A 22 -3.46 6.56 -7.69
CA GLU A 22 -4.70 7.00 -8.31
C GLU A 22 -5.50 5.81 -8.84
N HIS A 23 -4.81 4.87 -9.47
CA HIS A 23 -5.47 3.68 -10.01
C HIS A 23 -6.15 2.88 -8.91
N LEU A 24 -5.46 2.65 -7.81
CA LEU A 24 -5.99 1.82 -6.72
C LEU A 24 -7.03 2.54 -5.89
N MET A 25 -6.97 3.87 -5.83
CA MET A 25 -7.85 4.63 -4.96
C MET A 25 -9.07 5.20 -5.70
N GLU A 26 -8.92 5.48 -6.99
CA GLU A 26 -9.99 6.16 -7.75
C GLU A 26 -10.59 5.30 -8.85
N LYS A 27 -9.76 4.54 -9.55
CA LYS A 27 -10.26 3.72 -10.65
C LYS A 27 -10.68 2.32 -10.23
N ARG A 28 -9.95 1.72 -9.30
CA ARG A 28 -10.25 0.38 -8.84
C ARG A 28 -10.31 0.27 -7.31
N PRO A 29 -11.11 1.15 -6.65
CA PRO A 29 -11.27 1.02 -5.20
C PRO A 29 -12.06 -0.24 -4.81
N ASP A 30 -12.69 -0.87 -5.79
CA ASP A 30 -13.46 -2.11 -5.61
C ASP A 30 -12.57 -3.32 -5.28
N VAL A 31 -11.30 -3.29 -5.69
CA VAL A 31 -10.40 -4.41 -5.42
C VAL A 31 -10.04 -4.40 -3.94
N GLN A 32 -10.38 -5.48 -3.24
CA GLN A 32 -10.16 -5.58 -1.81
C GLN A 32 -8.69 -5.83 -1.49
N ASN A 33 -8.23 -5.25 -0.37
CA ASN A 33 -6.85 -5.44 0.06
C ASN A 33 -6.52 -6.92 0.25
N ILE A 34 -7.47 -7.68 0.77
CA ILE A 34 -7.27 -9.11 1.00
C ILE A 34 -7.00 -9.85 -0.32
N ASP A 35 -7.71 -9.49 -1.37
CA ASP A 35 -7.52 -10.13 -2.68
C ASP A 35 -6.22 -9.67 -3.34
N MET A 36 -5.89 -8.40 -3.17
CA MET A 36 -4.64 -7.85 -3.70
C MET A 36 -3.43 -8.57 -3.10
N MET A 37 -3.43 -8.76 -1.78
CA MET A 37 -2.37 -9.48 -1.09
C MET A 37 -2.28 -10.92 -1.60
N THR A 38 -3.41 -11.58 -1.77
CA THR A 38 -3.46 -12.95 -2.23
C THR A 38 -2.89 -13.10 -3.64
N LEU A 39 -3.23 -12.17 -4.52
CA LEU A 39 -2.84 -12.25 -5.94
C LEU A 39 -1.47 -11.68 -6.22
N ALA A 40 -1.10 -10.58 -5.57
CA ALA A 40 0.11 -9.83 -5.91
C ALA A 40 1.14 -9.77 -4.80
N GLY A 41 0.80 -10.22 -3.59
CA GLY A 41 1.73 -10.21 -2.47
C GLY A 41 1.89 -8.87 -1.78
N PHE A 42 1.04 -7.91 -2.07
CA PHE A 42 1.01 -6.62 -1.39
C PHE A 42 -0.41 -6.04 -1.46
N CYS A 43 -0.65 -5.01 -0.69
CA CYS A 43 -1.93 -4.32 -0.73
C CYS A 43 -1.70 -2.83 -0.44
N ARG A 44 -2.80 -2.06 -0.39
CA ARG A 44 -2.72 -0.62 -0.12
C ARG A 44 -2.02 -0.32 1.20
N ASN A 45 -2.20 -1.18 2.19
CA ASN A 45 -1.53 -1.02 3.48
C ASN A 45 -0.03 -1.23 3.38
N CYS A 46 0.43 -2.10 2.49
CA CYS A 46 1.85 -2.27 2.25
C CYS A 46 2.46 -1.03 1.62
N LEU A 47 1.75 -0.42 0.67
CA LEU A 47 2.20 0.83 0.05
C LEU A 47 2.27 1.95 1.09
N SER A 48 1.29 2.01 1.98
CA SER A 48 1.29 2.98 3.09
C SER A 48 2.49 2.76 4.00
N ARG A 49 2.79 1.52 4.31
CA ARG A 49 3.92 1.17 5.18
C ARG A 49 5.25 1.51 4.52
N TRP A 50 5.39 1.22 3.23
CA TRP A 50 6.62 1.54 2.51
C TRP A 50 6.86 3.06 2.48
N TYR A 51 5.78 3.83 2.34
CA TYR A 51 5.85 5.28 2.40
C TYR A 51 6.32 5.74 3.79
N GLN A 52 5.73 5.19 4.83
CA GLN A 52 6.12 5.49 6.22
C GLN A 52 7.59 5.13 6.46
N GLU A 53 8.00 3.94 6.01
CA GLU A 53 9.39 3.48 6.20
C GLU A 53 10.37 4.40 5.48
N ALA A 54 10.02 4.84 4.28
CA ALA A 54 10.86 5.78 3.53
C ALA A 54 11.02 7.11 4.25
N ALA A 55 9.92 7.60 4.84
CA ALA A 55 9.95 8.84 5.63
C ALA A 55 10.85 8.67 6.85
N ASN A 56 10.67 7.57 7.59
CA ASN A 56 11.44 7.32 8.79
C ASN A 56 12.93 7.18 8.48
N ALA A 57 13.26 6.57 7.35
CA ALA A 57 14.65 6.41 6.92
C ALA A 57 15.33 7.75 6.62
N ARG A 58 14.53 8.78 6.34
CA ARG A 58 15.04 10.14 6.09
C ARG A 58 14.97 11.03 7.32
N GLY A 59 14.67 10.46 8.47
CA GLY A 59 14.59 11.22 9.71
C GLY A 59 13.26 11.92 9.94
N ILE A 60 12.26 11.60 9.12
CA ILE A 60 10.90 12.13 9.29
C ILE A 60 10.13 11.16 10.17
N ASP A 61 9.74 11.60 11.35
CA ASP A 61 9.02 10.76 12.30
C ASP A 61 7.54 10.63 11.87
N MET A 62 7.23 9.54 11.23
CA MET A 62 5.89 9.29 10.70
C MET A 62 5.29 8.04 11.34
N THR A 63 4.07 8.18 11.87
CA THR A 63 3.36 7.06 12.45
C THR A 63 2.70 6.22 11.37
N LYS A 64 2.29 5.01 11.74
CA LYS A 64 1.58 4.11 10.83
C LYS A 64 0.30 4.77 10.29
N GLU A 65 -0.44 5.43 11.16
CA GLU A 65 -1.68 6.10 10.74
C GLU A 65 -1.41 7.27 9.81
N GLU A 66 -0.33 8.00 10.05
CA GLU A 66 0.04 9.10 9.16
C GLU A 66 0.41 8.58 7.78
N GLY A 67 1.12 7.47 7.72
CA GLY A 67 1.45 6.83 6.43
C GLY A 67 0.21 6.38 5.69
N ARG A 68 -0.75 5.79 6.41
CA ARG A 68 -2.01 5.38 5.82
C ARG A 68 -2.81 6.56 5.30
N GLU A 69 -2.90 7.62 6.10
CA GLU A 69 -3.64 8.81 5.68
C GLU A 69 -3.01 9.45 4.46
N ALA A 70 -1.68 9.47 4.38
CA ALA A 70 -0.98 10.00 3.21
C ALA A 70 -1.32 9.21 1.95
N PHE A 71 -1.38 7.88 2.05
CA PHE A 71 -1.68 7.04 0.89
C PHE A 71 -3.17 7.09 0.54
N TYR A 72 -4.04 6.90 1.52
CA TYR A 72 -5.48 6.82 1.29
C TYR A 72 -6.12 8.19 1.02
N GLY A 73 -5.46 9.27 1.45
CA GLY A 73 -6.02 10.62 1.32
C GLY A 73 -7.15 10.89 2.32
N MET A 74 -7.32 10.01 3.28
CA MET A 74 -8.33 10.10 4.32
C MET A 74 -7.95 9.15 5.45
N PRO A 75 -8.54 9.25 6.64
CA PRO A 75 -8.30 8.26 7.68
C PRO A 75 -8.67 6.86 7.20
N TYR A 76 -7.83 5.90 7.51
CA TYR A 76 -8.02 4.52 7.03
C TYR A 76 -9.37 3.95 7.46
N ALA A 77 -9.83 4.28 8.66
CA ALA A 77 -11.12 3.82 9.15
C ALA A 77 -12.27 4.27 8.23
N ASP A 78 -12.17 5.48 7.69
CA ASP A 78 -13.18 6.00 6.77
C ASP A 78 -13.18 5.24 5.45
N TRP A 79 -11.99 4.94 4.94
CA TRP A 79 -11.89 4.17 3.69
C TRP A 79 -12.46 2.77 3.87
N LYS A 80 -12.15 2.13 5.00
CA LYS A 80 -12.67 0.79 5.30
C LYS A 80 -14.20 0.78 5.31
N THR A 81 -14.80 1.76 5.94
CA THR A 81 -16.26 1.86 6.04
C THR A 81 -16.89 1.93 4.66
N SER A 82 -16.28 2.67 3.74
CA SER A 82 -16.84 2.90 2.41
C SER A 82 -16.54 1.79 1.41
N HIS A 83 -15.42 1.08 1.57
CA HIS A 83 -14.92 0.21 0.51
C HIS A 83 -14.66 -1.24 0.92
N GLN A 84 -14.35 -1.49 2.19
CA GLN A 84 -13.99 -2.85 2.60
C GLN A 84 -15.25 -3.69 2.83
N THR A 85 -15.26 -4.88 2.25
CA THR A 85 -16.35 -5.84 2.42
C THR A 85 -15.88 -7.00 3.29
N ASP A 86 -16.85 -7.76 3.82
CA ASP A 86 -16.53 -8.93 4.62
C ASP A 86 -15.88 -10.00 3.75
N ALA A 87 -14.81 -10.60 4.27
CA ALA A 87 -14.08 -11.64 3.55
C ALA A 87 -14.71 -13.02 3.80
N SER A 88 -14.75 -13.83 2.75
CA SER A 88 -15.18 -15.21 2.86
C SER A 88 -14.09 -16.04 3.55
N GLU A 89 -14.44 -17.25 3.96
CA GLU A 89 -13.47 -18.13 4.58
C GLU A 89 -12.33 -18.49 3.62
N SER A 90 -12.63 -18.71 2.35
CA SER A 90 -11.60 -19.02 1.37
C SER A 90 -10.69 -17.83 1.13
N GLN A 91 -11.24 -16.60 1.14
CA GLN A 91 -10.44 -15.39 1.02
C GLN A 91 -9.48 -15.25 2.21
N LYS A 92 -9.98 -15.49 3.42
CA LYS A 92 -9.17 -15.38 4.63
C LYS A 92 -8.02 -16.39 4.62
N LYS A 93 -8.31 -17.62 4.21
CA LYS A 93 -7.30 -18.68 4.16
C LYS A 93 -6.22 -18.38 3.13
N ALA A 94 -6.62 -17.95 1.93
CA ALA A 94 -5.68 -17.58 0.89
C ALA A 94 -4.83 -16.38 1.30
N PHE A 95 -5.45 -15.42 1.98
CA PHE A 95 -4.76 -14.25 2.49
C PHE A 95 -3.70 -14.64 3.52
N GLU A 96 -4.04 -15.53 4.46
CA GLU A 96 -3.10 -15.95 5.49
C GLU A 96 -1.83 -16.53 4.88
N THR A 97 -1.97 -17.37 3.85
CA THR A 97 -0.84 -17.94 3.16
C THR A 97 0.00 -16.87 2.46
N ALA A 98 -0.66 -16.00 1.70
CA ALA A 98 0.03 -14.93 0.97
C ALA A 98 0.71 -13.95 1.92
N PHE A 99 0.04 -13.61 3.02
CA PHE A 99 0.60 -12.69 4.01
C PHE A 99 1.87 -13.29 4.64
N ALA A 100 1.81 -14.57 5.03
CA ALA A 100 2.96 -15.23 5.62
C ALA A 100 4.15 -15.28 4.66
N GLU A 101 3.89 -15.50 3.38
CA GLU A 101 4.94 -15.57 2.36
C GLU A 101 5.54 -14.22 2.00
N ASN A 102 4.73 -13.15 2.00
CA ASN A 102 5.15 -11.86 1.46
C ASN A 102 5.42 -10.81 2.53
N VAL A 103 4.76 -10.87 3.66
CA VAL A 103 4.92 -9.90 4.74
C VAL A 103 5.56 -10.56 5.96
N GLY A 104 5.05 -11.74 6.32
CA GLY A 104 5.59 -12.50 7.43
C GLY A 104 5.50 -11.78 8.75
N SER A 105 6.49 -12.02 9.61
CA SER A 105 6.52 -11.44 10.95
C SER A 105 6.87 -9.96 10.96
N GLU A 106 7.35 -9.42 9.85
CA GLU A 106 7.73 -8.00 9.79
C GLU A 106 6.57 -7.08 10.11
N ASN A 107 5.38 -7.47 9.69
CA ASN A 107 4.21 -6.62 9.87
C ASN A 107 3.50 -6.84 11.19
N SER A 108 3.92 -7.78 11.98
CA SER A 108 3.32 -8.05 13.27
C SER A 108 3.86 -7.15 14.37
N LYS A 109 4.84 -6.36 14.05
CA LYS A 109 5.48 -5.46 15.01
C LYS A 109 4.67 -4.21 15.26
#